data_df42aa48284dc7d20424376bbe998c67
#
_entry.id   df42aa48284dc7d20424376bbe998c67
#
_cell.length_a   1.000
_cell.length_b   1.000
_cell.length_c   1.000
_cell.angle_alpha   90.00
_cell.angle_beta   90.00
_cell.angle_gamma   90.00
#
_symmetry.space_group_name_H-M   'P 1'
#
loop_
_entity.id
_entity.type
_entity.pdbx_description
1 polymer ?
#
loop_
_entity_poly.entity_id
_entity_poly.type
_entity_poly.pdbx_seq_one_letter_code
_entity_poly.pdbx_strand_id
1 'polypeptide(L)'
;MTYSGDFIRRTRNPITHQSLLNRRLAMPHFLGMALLIGVMTGSAYATDNQQPQQRKTIQKPTPAIHDVHNGDVPSPSVAPEYKLQTVSREGVEYIEKLRKGTPFGTTDFNLEGLRAGMGTRNEPHLEGVKLIRLKIGDIPCEWVLAPGADPDVRLLYLHGGGWVSGSGGNYLPLAVDISVAAKCAVLLPDYRLAPEHRFPAGLEDCIAAHEWMVANGPSGPCPAKATFIAGDSAGGNLTLATLLALRDRKRTLPAGGIAISAATDFTLASESLRTIHDPIISARTMPEFRDRYLDKTDPRNPLASPVFGDYRGIPPLLIQVGEHEMLRDDSVRVAKKAVSDGIPVKLEVWPGMVHVFHIRGLPESREAIEHIAEFMSACAYPARAHAPSIHSSAAVPQRFCRRTTWKVRRAPRCR
;
A
#
# COMPACT_ATOMS: atom_id res chain seq x y z
N MET A 1 11.22 71.58 -4.39
CA MET A 1 12.48 71.56 -5.18
C MET A 1 12.47 70.16 -5.82
N THR A 2 11.89 69.98 -6.98
CA THR A 2 12.35 70.22 -8.37
C THR A 2 13.58 69.41 -8.71
N TYR A 3 13.42 68.49 -9.57
CA TYR A 3 13.78 68.19 -10.97
C TYR A 3 14.12 66.71 -11.11
N SER A 4 13.44 65.99 -12.01
CA SER A 4 13.62 65.81 -13.46
C SER A 4 14.63 64.72 -13.72
N GLY A 5 14.31 63.56 -14.28
CA GLY A 5 13.78 63.31 -15.63
C GLY A 5 14.91 62.81 -16.50
N ASP A 6 14.85 61.60 -16.99
CA ASP A 6 15.00 61.38 -18.43
C ASP A 6 14.80 59.95 -18.89
N PHE A 7 14.08 59.87 -19.94
CA PHE A 7 13.66 58.80 -20.81
C PHE A 7 14.77 58.44 -21.81
N ILE A 8 15.10 57.16 -22.00
CA ILE A 8 15.61 56.71 -23.30
C ILE A 8 15.00 55.35 -23.68
N ARG A 9 14.17 55.41 -24.74
CA ARG A 9 13.76 54.27 -25.57
C ARG A 9 14.86 53.91 -26.54
N ARG A 10 14.95 52.62 -26.91
CA ARG A 10 15.27 52.05 -28.28
C ARG A 10 15.81 50.64 -28.04
N THR A 11 15.55 49.58 -28.81
CA THR A 11 14.80 49.28 -30.03
C THR A 11 14.79 47.75 -30.17
N ARG A 12 13.73 47.23 -30.73
CA ARG A 12 13.61 45.82 -31.18
C ARG A 12 14.58 45.56 -32.33
N ASN A 13 15.17 44.36 -32.37
CA ASN A 13 15.27 43.61 -33.62
C ASN A 13 15.37 42.09 -33.39
N PRO A 14 14.78 41.28 -34.28
CA PRO A 14 14.68 39.83 -34.14
C PRO A 14 15.84 39.15 -34.89
N ILE A 15 16.37 38.06 -34.35
CA ILE A 15 17.29 37.19 -35.08
C ILE A 15 16.70 35.77 -35.12
N THR A 16 16.59 35.35 -36.34
CA THR A 16 16.09 34.17 -36.99
C THR A 16 16.71 32.86 -36.53
N HIS A 17 15.87 31.82 -36.64
CA HIS A 17 16.25 30.40 -36.71
C HIS A 17 17.43 30.16 -37.65
N GLN A 18 18.41 29.41 -37.22
CA GLN A 18 19.03 28.23 -37.87
C GLN A 18 20.43 27.93 -37.32
N SER A 19 20.73 26.64 -37.28
CA SER A 19 22.03 26.01 -37.05
C SER A 19 22.45 25.80 -35.60
N LEU A 20 22.32 24.53 -35.17
CA LEU A 20 23.39 23.76 -34.57
C LEU A 20 22.98 22.27 -34.49
N LEU A 21 23.09 21.62 -35.62
CA LEU A 21 23.31 20.17 -35.69
C LEU A 21 24.78 19.88 -35.39
N ASN A 22 25.01 18.76 -34.70
CA ASN A 22 26.28 18.06 -34.52
C ASN A 22 27.19 18.51 -33.36
N ARG A 23 26.94 17.93 -32.19
CA ARG A 23 28.03 17.35 -31.38
C ARG A 23 27.56 16.02 -30.76
N ARG A 24 27.97 14.92 -31.40
CA ARG A 24 27.99 13.58 -30.78
C ARG A 24 29.05 13.61 -29.69
N LEU A 25 28.63 13.51 -28.45
CA LEU A 25 29.49 13.11 -27.35
C LEU A 25 29.09 11.68 -26.93
N ALA A 26 30.06 10.81 -27.00
CA ALA A 26 29.95 9.40 -26.58
C ALA A 26 29.56 9.32 -25.12
N MET A 27 28.46 8.67 -24.83
CA MET A 27 28.13 8.20 -23.47
C MET A 27 28.62 6.77 -23.29
N PRO A 28 29.26 6.46 -22.18
CA PRO A 28 29.60 5.09 -21.85
C PRO A 28 28.35 4.31 -21.39
N HIS A 29 28.35 3.03 -21.68
CA HIS A 29 27.31 2.07 -21.42
C HIS A 29 26.85 2.04 -19.95
N PHE A 30 25.65 2.60 -19.69
CA PHE A 30 24.82 2.35 -18.52
C PHE A 30 23.50 1.71 -18.97
N LEU A 31 23.56 0.45 -19.38
CA LEU A 31 22.39 -0.28 -19.90
C LEU A 31 21.95 -1.39 -18.94
N GLY A 32 21.98 -1.15 -17.64
CA GLY A 32 21.62 -2.19 -16.67
C GLY A 32 20.45 -1.88 -15.74
N MET A 33 20.09 -0.62 -15.53
CA MET A 33 19.17 -0.26 -14.43
C MET A 33 17.85 0.38 -14.82
N ALA A 34 17.68 0.77 -16.08
CA ALA A 34 16.43 1.41 -16.55
C ALA A 34 15.29 0.41 -16.86
N LEU A 35 15.55 -0.92 -16.82
CA LEU A 35 14.56 -1.93 -17.21
C LEU A 35 13.61 -2.38 -16.09
N LEU A 36 13.80 -1.91 -14.86
CA LEU A 36 12.96 -2.32 -13.72
C LEU A 36 11.74 -1.42 -13.48
N ILE A 37 11.70 -0.20 -14.04
CA ILE A 37 10.65 0.77 -13.70
C ILE A 37 9.99 1.41 -14.94
N GLY A 38 10.52 1.21 -16.14
CA GLY A 38 10.21 2.02 -17.32
C GLY A 38 9.39 1.35 -18.42
N VAL A 39 8.36 0.54 -18.15
CA VAL A 39 7.38 0.14 -19.17
C VAL A 39 5.97 0.29 -18.64
N MET A 40 5.53 1.52 -18.57
CA MET A 40 4.12 1.89 -18.50
C MET A 40 3.87 3.01 -19.50
N THR A 41 3.99 2.73 -20.80
CA THR A 41 3.40 3.60 -21.82
C THR A 41 2.59 2.73 -22.77
N GLY A 42 1.28 2.96 -22.73
CA GLY A 42 0.37 2.73 -23.85
C GLY A 42 0.17 1.29 -24.29
N SER A 43 -0.80 0.61 -23.72
CA SER A 43 -1.47 -0.48 -24.41
C SER A 43 -2.84 0.01 -24.88
N ALA A 44 -2.93 0.24 -26.18
CA ALA A 44 -4.19 0.48 -26.86
C ALA A 44 -5.11 -0.73 -26.70
N TYR A 45 -6.38 -0.49 -26.38
CA TYR A 45 -7.43 -1.48 -26.44
C TYR A 45 -7.62 -1.94 -27.90
N ALA A 46 -7.14 -3.13 -28.22
CA ALA A 46 -7.57 -3.86 -29.42
C ALA A 46 -8.55 -4.93 -28.97
N THR A 47 -9.81 -4.74 -29.33
CA THR A 47 -10.85 -5.78 -29.28
C THR A 47 -10.55 -6.79 -30.38
N ASP A 48 -10.05 -7.97 -30.01
CA ASP A 48 -9.95 -9.07 -30.95
C ASP A 48 -10.81 -10.25 -30.47
N ASN A 49 -11.74 -10.58 -31.34
CA ASN A 49 -12.73 -11.64 -31.20
C ASN A 49 -12.11 -12.94 -31.75
N GLN A 50 -11.53 -13.76 -30.88
CA GLN A 50 -11.11 -15.11 -31.32
C GLN A 50 -11.59 -16.20 -30.37
N GLN A 51 -12.11 -17.25 -30.97
CA GLN A 51 -12.69 -18.46 -30.39
C GLN A 51 -11.72 -19.24 -29.50
N PRO A 52 -12.22 -20.01 -28.51
CA PRO A 52 -11.37 -20.69 -27.53
C PRO A 52 -10.68 -21.92 -28.14
N GLN A 53 -9.35 -21.89 -28.17
CA GLN A 53 -8.53 -23.07 -28.39
C GLN A 53 -8.36 -23.86 -27.09
N GLN A 54 -8.46 -25.18 -27.19
CA GLN A 54 -8.40 -26.14 -26.08
C GLN A 54 -7.12 -26.02 -25.27
N ARG A 55 -7.26 -25.74 -23.95
CA ARG A 55 -6.18 -25.69 -22.97
C ARG A 55 -5.70 -27.09 -22.60
N LYS A 56 -4.41 -27.36 -22.77
CA LYS A 56 -3.74 -28.49 -22.10
C LYS A 56 -3.54 -28.10 -20.62
N THR A 57 -4.23 -28.82 -19.75
CA THR A 57 -4.14 -28.63 -18.27
C THR A 57 -2.82 -29.23 -17.80
N ILE A 58 -1.91 -28.38 -17.36
CA ILE A 58 -0.73 -28.82 -16.58
C ILE A 58 -1.18 -28.84 -15.13
N GLN A 59 -1.36 -30.04 -14.57
CA GLN A 59 -1.59 -30.18 -13.13
C GLN A 59 -0.31 -29.78 -12.38
N LYS A 60 -0.39 -28.72 -11.57
CA LYS A 60 0.66 -28.31 -10.63
C LYS A 60 0.23 -28.66 -9.20
N PRO A 61 1.21 -28.90 -8.31
CA PRO A 61 0.92 -29.26 -6.92
C PRO A 61 0.15 -28.14 -6.22
N THR A 62 -0.83 -28.54 -5.44
CA THR A 62 -1.70 -27.69 -4.60
C THR A 62 -0.86 -26.92 -3.61
N PRO A 63 -0.93 -25.57 -3.58
CA PRO A 63 -0.31 -24.81 -2.49
C PRO A 63 -1.08 -25.09 -1.20
N ALA A 64 -0.36 -25.37 -0.13
CA ALA A 64 -0.94 -25.58 1.18
C ALA A 64 -1.51 -24.25 1.71
N ILE A 65 -2.82 -24.15 1.79
CA ILE A 65 -3.50 -23.11 2.58
C ILE A 65 -3.30 -23.51 4.04
N HIS A 66 -2.52 -22.74 4.77
CA HIS A 66 -2.38 -22.95 6.20
C HIS A 66 -3.55 -22.26 6.93
N ASP A 67 -4.68 -22.96 7.05
CA ASP A 67 -5.67 -22.66 8.07
C ASP A 67 -5.07 -22.98 9.44
N VAL A 68 -4.70 -21.95 10.20
CA VAL A 68 -4.25 -22.11 11.57
C VAL A 68 -5.48 -22.15 12.45
N HIS A 69 -6.10 -23.32 12.58
CA HIS A 69 -7.13 -23.56 13.58
C HIS A 69 -6.49 -24.01 14.89
N ASN A 70 -6.65 -23.21 15.94
CA ASN A 70 -6.64 -23.72 17.31
C ASN A 70 -8.09 -24.00 17.71
N GLY A 71 -8.35 -25.20 18.21
CA GLY A 71 -9.68 -25.65 18.60
C GLY A 71 -10.32 -24.74 19.64
N ASP A 72 -11.66 -24.61 19.55
CA ASP A 72 -12.58 -24.05 20.53
C ASP A 72 -12.71 -22.52 20.65
N VAL A 73 -12.48 -21.78 19.59
CA VAL A 73 -13.06 -20.43 19.46
C VAL A 73 -14.20 -20.52 18.43
N PRO A 74 -15.42 -19.99 18.70
CA PRO A 74 -16.50 -20.02 17.71
C PRO A 74 -16.01 -19.27 16.46
N SER A 75 -15.89 -20.03 15.36
CA SER A 75 -15.46 -19.56 14.07
C SER A 75 -16.34 -18.38 13.63
N PRO A 76 -15.79 -17.21 13.32
CA PRO A 76 -16.52 -16.24 12.50
C PRO A 76 -16.76 -16.90 11.15
N SER A 77 -18.03 -16.98 10.79
CA SER A 77 -18.56 -17.67 9.65
C SER A 77 -17.74 -17.48 8.38
N VAL A 78 -17.30 -18.62 7.83
CA VAL A 78 -17.01 -18.88 6.42
C VAL A 78 -16.05 -17.90 5.75
N ALA A 79 -14.75 -18.26 5.78
CA ALA A 79 -13.84 -17.84 4.74
C ALA A 79 -14.41 -18.30 3.37
N PRO A 80 -14.54 -17.42 2.36
CA PRO A 80 -14.96 -17.86 1.05
C PRO A 80 -13.98 -18.92 0.54
N GLU A 81 -14.51 -20.03 0.01
CA GLU A 81 -13.73 -21.08 -0.65
C GLU A 81 -12.80 -20.46 -1.67
N TYR A 82 -11.49 -20.52 -1.40
CA TYR A 82 -10.46 -19.97 -2.28
C TYR A 82 -10.40 -20.85 -3.53
N LYS A 83 -10.89 -20.36 -4.68
CA LYS A 83 -10.62 -20.98 -5.95
C LYS A 83 -9.14 -20.80 -6.24
N LEU A 84 -8.37 -21.89 -6.22
CA LEU A 84 -6.98 -21.94 -6.67
C LEU A 84 -6.87 -21.30 -8.05
N GLN A 85 -6.33 -20.08 -8.09
CA GLN A 85 -6.09 -19.40 -9.36
C GLN A 85 -4.91 -20.04 -10.08
N THR A 86 -5.11 -20.38 -11.31
CA THR A 86 -4.01 -20.61 -12.25
C THR A 86 -3.40 -19.26 -12.59
N VAL A 87 -2.09 -19.12 -12.44
CA VAL A 87 -1.34 -17.92 -12.86
C VAL A 87 -1.70 -17.58 -14.30
N SER A 88 -2.03 -16.33 -14.59
CA SER A 88 -2.36 -15.87 -15.93
C SER A 88 -1.17 -16.04 -16.88
N ARG A 89 -1.46 -16.05 -18.17
CA ARG A 89 -0.40 -16.09 -19.18
C ARG A 89 0.54 -14.90 -19.05
N GLU A 90 -0.01 -13.72 -18.83
CA GLU A 90 0.73 -12.49 -18.62
C GLU A 90 1.61 -12.56 -17.38
N GLY A 91 1.10 -13.15 -16.30
CA GLY A 91 1.85 -13.41 -15.07
C GLY A 91 3.03 -14.35 -15.30
N VAL A 92 2.82 -15.45 -16.01
CA VAL A 92 3.89 -16.40 -16.36
C VAL A 92 4.96 -15.72 -17.21
N GLU A 93 4.59 -15.02 -18.29
CA GLU A 93 5.50 -14.32 -19.18
C GLU A 93 6.32 -13.25 -18.40
N TYR A 94 5.67 -12.53 -17.49
CA TYR A 94 6.31 -11.54 -16.65
C TYR A 94 7.36 -12.17 -15.73
N ILE A 95 7.03 -13.26 -15.04
CA ILE A 95 7.95 -13.96 -14.12
C ILE A 95 9.12 -14.56 -14.87
N GLU A 96 8.88 -15.18 -16.04
CA GLU A 96 9.96 -15.72 -16.88
C GLU A 96 10.93 -14.63 -17.36
N LYS A 97 10.42 -13.44 -17.66
CA LYS A 97 11.25 -12.27 -18.00
C LYS A 97 12.10 -11.83 -16.81
N LEU A 98 11.50 -11.75 -15.61
CA LEU A 98 12.21 -11.37 -14.39
C LEU A 98 13.33 -12.35 -14.04
N ARG A 99 13.08 -13.66 -14.17
CA ARG A 99 14.06 -14.71 -13.88
C ARG A 99 15.29 -14.67 -14.78
N LYS A 100 15.22 -14.01 -15.93
CA LYS A 100 16.36 -13.77 -16.83
C LYS A 100 17.16 -12.51 -16.42
N GLY A 101 16.63 -11.68 -15.54
CA GLY A 101 17.27 -10.49 -15.01
C GLY A 101 18.15 -10.76 -13.80
N THR A 102 18.80 -9.72 -13.32
CA THR A 102 19.58 -9.75 -12.08
C THR A 102 18.77 -9.05 -10.98
N PRO A 103 18.43 -9.73 -9.88
CA PRO A 103 17.72 -9.11 -8.77
C PRO A 103 18.52 -7.91 -8.21
N PHE A 104 17.78 -6.88 -7.77
CA PHE A 104 18.40 -5.71 -7.13
C PHE A 104 19.26 -6.14 -5.92
N GLY A 105 20.47 -5.57 -5.82
CA GLY A 105 21.40 -5.85 -4.72
C GLY A 105 22.12 -7.20 -4.81
N THR A 106 22.11 -7.86 -5.97
CA THR A 106 22.97 -9.04 -6.22
C THR A 106 24.45 -8.66 -6.27
N THR A 107 24.75 -7.45 -6.76
CA THR A 107 26.06 -6.80 -6.73
C THR A 107 26.12 -5.81 -5.55
N ASP A 108 26.93 -4.78 -5.66
CA ASP A 108 27.05 -3.76 -4.63
C ASP A 108 25.74 -2.98 -4.40
N PHE A 109 25.44 -2.68 -3.14
CA PHE A 109 24.29 -1.88 -2.79
C PHE A 109 24.50 -0.42 -3.20
N ASN A 110 23.70 0.06 -4.15
CA ASN A 110 23.75 1.44 -4.64
C ASN A 110 22.50 2.22 -4.18
N LEU A 111 22.63 2.97 -3.08
CA LEU A 111 21.55 3.78 -2.52
C LEU A 111 21.11 4.90 -3.46
N GLU A 112 22.07 5.60 -4.09
CA GLU A 112 21.76 6.72 -5.00
C GLU A 112 20.97 6.22 -6.22
N GLY A 113 21.41 5.11 -6.83
CA GLY A 113 20.71 4.48 -7.94
C GLY A 113 19.31 3.99 -7.54
N LEU A 114 19.14 3.41 -6.35
CA LEU A 114 17.84 3.01 -5.82
C LEU A 114 16.91 4.22 -5.67
N ARG A 115 17.40 5.30 -5.07
CA ARG A 115 16.64 6.56 -4.91
C ARG A 115 16.27 7.19 -6.24
N ALA A 116 17.19 7.21 -7.20
CA ALA A 116 16.90 7.72 -8.54
C ALA A 116 15.77 6.92 -9.22
N GLY A 117 15.78 5.59 -9.09
CA GLY A 117 14.74 4.72 -9.64
C GLY A 117 13.39 4.85 -8.94
N MET A 118 13.37 4.85 -7.61
CA MET A 118 12.14 4.88 -6.81
C MET A 118 11.67 6.29 -6.42
N GLY A 119 12.43 7.33 -6.72
CA GLY A 119 12.03 8.72 -6.51
C GLY A 119 11.30 9.35 -7.68
N THR A 120 11.20 8.64 -8.81
CA THR A 120 10.51 9.14 -10.00
C THR A 120 9.02 9.24 -9.73
N ARG A 121 8.45 10.43 -10.01
CA ARG A 121 7.01 10.60 -9.99
C ARG A 121 6.38 9.93 -11.20
N ASN A 122 5.40 9.10 -10.97
CA ASN A 122 4.56 8.53 -12.04
C ASN A 122 3.30 9.37 -12.22
N GLU A 123 2.81 9.43 -13.45
CA GLU A 123 1.55 10.13 -13.71
C GLU A 123 0.37 9.18 -13.53
N PRO A 124 -0.81 9.70 -13.10
CA PRO A 124 -2.03 8.91 -13.06
C PRO A 124 -2.40 8.40 -14.46
N HIS A 125 -2.79 7.14 -14.55
CA HIS A 125 -3.20 6.51 -15.82
C HIS A 125 -4.71 6.65 -16.11
N LEU A 126 -5.46 7.35 -15.25
CA LEU A 126 -6.89 7.55 -15.36
C LEU A 126 -7.22 9.05 -15.39
N GLU A 127 -8.04 9.48 -16.36
CA GLU A 127 -8.54 10.85 -16.42
C GLU A 127 -9.50 11.17 -15.27
N GLY A 128 -9.55 12.46 -14.89
CA GLY A 128 -10.45 12.94 -13.83
C GLY A 128 -10.01 12.64 -12.41
N VAL A 129 -8.83 12.06 -12.22
CA VAL A 129 -8.22 11.90 -10.90
C VAL A 129 -7.90 13.26 -10.30
N LYS A 130 -8.33 13.49 -9.05
CA LYS A 130 -7.96 14.69 -8.30
C LYS A 130 -6.74 14.40 -7.45
N LEU A 131 -5.69 15.20 -7.63
CA LEU A 131 -4.47 15.19 -6.84
C LEU A 131 -4.42 16.47 -6.00
N ILE A 132 -4.29 16.33 -4.68
CA ILE A 132 -4.28 17.49 -3.75
C ILE A 132 -3.05 17.38 -2.88
N ARG A 133 -2.03 18.22 -3.17
CA ARG A 133 -0.81 18.29 -2.37
C ARG A 133 -1.01 19.14 -1.13
N LEU A 134 -0.45 18.67 -0.03
CA LEU A 134 -0.51 19.34 1.27
C LEU A 134 0.73 19.01 2.11
N LYS A 135 0.80 19.61 3.28
CA LYS A 135 1.76 19.21 4.33
C LYS A 135 1.02 18.90 5.62
N ILE A 136 1.48 17.88 6.33
CA ILE A 136 1.05 17.54 7.69
C ILE A 136 2.25 17.82 8.60
N GLY A 137 2.26 18.98 9.25
CA GLY A 137 3.49 19.54 9.79
C GLY A 137 4.51 19.76 8.67
N ASP A 138 5.67 19.12 8.75
CA ASP A 138 6.69 19.18 7.71
C ASP A 138 6.61 18.01 6.70
N ILE A 139 5.70 17.06 6.90
CA ILE A 139 5.58 15.86 6.05
C ILE A 139 4.84 16.24 4.76
N PRO A 140 5.47 16.18 3.58
CA PRO A 140 4.77 16.34 2.32
C PRO A 140 3.78 15.18 2.13
N CYS A 141 2.58 15.47 1.69
CA CYS A 141 1.55 14.46 1.45
C CYS A 141 0.77 14.79 0.19
N GLU A 142 0.13 13.78 -0.39
CA GLU A 142 -0.75 13.97 -1.53
C GLU A 142 -2.01 13.10 -1.39
N TRP A 143 -3.19 13.73 -1.52
CA TRP A 143 -4.43 13.01 -1.69
C TRP A 143 -4.61 12.59 -3.14
N VAL A 144 -5.07 11.36 -3.32
CA VAL A 144 -5.46 10.77 -4.61
C VAL A 144 -6.93 10.38 -4.52
N LEU A 145 -7.76 10.95 -5.41
CA LEU A 145 -9.18 10.63 -5.51
C LEU A 145 -9.51 10.29 -6.96
N ALA A 146 -9.85 9.04 -7.21
CA ALA A 146 -10.43 8.63 -8.48
C ALA A 146 -11.87 9.16 -8.62
N PRO A 147 -12.41 9.25 -9.85
CA PRO A 147 -13.82 9.59 -10.06
C PRO A 147 -14.74 8.66 -9.25
N GLY A 148 -15.65 9.26 -8.46
CA GLY A 148 -16.60 8.53 -7.62
C GLY A 148 -16.04 8.05 -6.25
N ALA A 149 -14.81 8.40 -5.89
CA ALA A 149 -14.28 8.13 -4.55
C ALA A 149 -15.08 8.85 -3.45
N ASP A 150 -15.39 8.14 -2.35
CA ASP A 150 -15.95 8.74 -1.13
C ASP A 150 -14.82 9.37 -0.31
N PRO A 151 -14.79 10.70 -0.13
CA PRO A 151 -13.74 11.39 0.60
C PRO A 151 -13.74 11.09 2.10
N ASP A 152 -14.80 10.48 2.62
CA ASP A 152 -14.95 10.16 4.04
C ASP A 152 -14.49 8.73 4.37
N VAL A 153 -14.29 7.87 3.37
CA VAL A 153 -13.58 6.59 3.49
C VAL A 153 -12.14 6.82 3.05
N ARG A 154 -11.19 6.68 3.96
CA ARG A 154 -9.81 7.13 3.75
C ARG A 154 -8.81 6.03 3.98
N LEU A 155 -7.85 5.92 3.09
CA LEU A 155 -6.72 5.01 3.18
C LEU A 155 -5.42 5.80 3.28
N LEU A 156 -4.64 5.58 4.34
CA LEU A 156 -3.24 5.99 4.40
C LEU A 156 -2.41 4.89 3.73
N TYR A 157 -1.75 5.21 2.61
CA TYR A 157 -0.88 4.24 1.94
C TYR A 157 0.58 4.61 2.14
N LEU A 158 1.34 3.70 2.75
CA LEU A 158 2.74 3.83 3.10
C LEU A 158 3.59 3.11 2.04
N HIS A 159 4.38 3.87 1.29
CA HIS A 159 5.15 3.32 0.17
C HIS A 159 6.28 2.40 0.62
N GLY A 160 6.68 1.46 -0.25
CA GLY A 160 7.87 0.65 -0.09
C GLY A 160 9.17 1.41 -0.38
N GLY A 161 10.29 0.67 -0.45
CA GLY A 161 11.60 1.25 -0.77
C GLY A 161 12.66 1.05 0.30
N GLY A 162 12.52 0.01 1.15
CA GLY A 162 13.53 -0.37 2.14
C GLY A 162 13.81 0.70 3.20
N TRP A 163 12.83 1.57 3.50
CA TRP A 163 12.94 2.72 4.41
C TRP A 163 13.95 3.79 3.99
N VAL A 164 14.66 3.60 2.88
CA VAL A 164 15.76 4.47 2.41
C VAL A 164 15.45 5.16 1.09
N SER A 165 14.37 4.78 0.41
CA SER A 165 13.98 5.30 -0.91
C SER A 165 12.46 5.25 -1.09
N GLY A 166 11.99 5.80 -2.22
CA GLY A 166 10.57 5.88 -2.54
C GLY A 166 9.94 7.23 -2.23
N SER A 167 8.75 7.43 -2.74
CA SER A 167 7.90 8.60 -2.49
C SER A 167 6.45 8.28 -2.84
N GLY A 168 5.49 9.03 -2.31
CA GLY A 168 4.08 8.93 -2.69
C GLY A 168 3.88 9.13 -4.20
N GLY A 169 4.66 10.01 -4.82
CA GLY A 169 4.60 10.27 -6.26
C GLY A 169 4.91 9.04 -7.12
N ASN A 170 5.77 8.14 -6.65
CA ASN A 170 6.08 6.89 -7.35
C ASN A 170 4.89 5.91 -7.33
N TYR A 171 4.03 6.01 -6.32
CA TYR A 171 2.90 5.11 -6.07
C TYR A 171 1.55 5.63 -6.59
N LEU A 172 1.53 6.75 -7.33
CA LEU A 172 0.28 7.32 -7.86
C LEU A 172 -0.57 6.32 -8.65
N PRO A 173 -0.01 5.49 -9.57
CA PRO A 173 -0.82 4.52 -10.31
C PRO A 173 -1.53 3.52 -9.37
N LEU A 174 -0.81 2.94 -8.42
CA LEU A 174 -1.40 2.00 -7.46
C LEU A 174 -2.45 2.67 -6.57
N ALA A 175 -2.19 3.90 -6.13
CA ALA A 175 -3.15 4.66 -5.33
C ALA A 175 -4.43 4.97 -6.12
N VAL A 176 -4.33 5.21 -7.44
CA VAL A 176 -5.49 5.36 -8.33
C VAL A 176 -6.27 4.07 -8.43
N ASP A 177 -5.59 2.93 -8.66
CA ASP A 177 -6.24 1.62 -8.75
C ASP A 177 -7.00 1.27 -7.47
N ILE A 178 -6.38 1.49 -6.31
CA ILE A 178 -7.03 1.28 -5.01
C ILE A 178 -8.20 2.26 -4.82
N SER A 179 -8.02 3.54 -5.18
CA SER A 179 -9.08 4.54 -5.07
C SER A 179 -10.31 4.20 -5.93
N VAL A 180 -10.09 3.64 -7.13
CA VAL A 180 -11.16 3.14 -8.01
C VAL A 180 -11.88 1.95 -7.39
N ALA A 181 -11.13 0.92 -7.00
CA ALA A 181 -11.69 -0.34 -6.52
C ALA A 181 -12.41 -0.16 -5.17
N ALA A 182 -11.77 0.50 -4.20
CA ALA A 182 -12.31 0.69 -2.86
C ALA A 182 -13.22 1.93 -2.73
N LYS A 183 -13.35 2.75 -3.78
CA LYS A 183 -14.10 4.04 -3.77
C LYS A 183 -13.71 4.92 -2.58
N CYS A 184 -12.43 5.06 -2.31
CA CYS A 184 -11.89 5.78 -1.17
C CYS A 184 -10.91 6.88 -1.58
N ALA A 185 -10.70 7.86 -0.70
CA ALA A 185 -9.59 8.80 -0.83
C ALA A 185 -8.31 8.16 -0.28
N VAL A 186 -7.21 8.20 -1.04
CA VAL A 186 -5.91 7.66 -0.64
C VAL A 186 -4.97 8.80 -0.29
N LEU A 187 -4.38 8.78 0.90
CA LEU A 187 -3.35 9.72 1.35
C LEU A 187 -1.97 9.07 1.24
N LEU A 188 -1.07 9.70 0.50
CA LEU A 188 0.30 9.28 0.30
C LEU A 188 1.24 10.24 1.05
N PRO A 189 1.83 9.88 2.19
CA PRO A 189 2.86 10.67 2.85
C PRO A 189 4.24 10.35 2.29
N ASP A 190 5.06 11.38 2.09
CA ASP A 190 6.51 11.26 1.91
C ASP A 190 7.16 11.27 3.30
N TYR A 191 7.10 10.14 3.99
CA TYR A 191 7.69 9.99 5.33
C TYR A 191 9.21 10.06 5.26
N ARG A 192 9.85 10.51 6.34
CA ARG A 192 11.31 10.67 6.43
C ARG A 192 12.04 9.34 6.26
N LEU A 193 13.08 9.37 5.42
CA LEU A 193 13.86 8.18 5.02
C LEU A 193 15.20 8.09 5.74
N ALA A 194 15.64 6.88 5.96
CA ALA A 194 17.00 6.57 6.41
C ALA A 194 18.00 6.66 5.22
N PRO A 195 19.30 6.83 5.48
CA PRO A 195 19.94 6.91 6.77
C PRO A 195 19.89 8.30 7.43
N GLU A 196 19.38 9.34 6.74
CA GLU A 196 19.30 10.70 7.24
C GLU A 196 18.36 10.80 8.46
N HIS A 197 17.26 10.03 8.40
CA HIS A 197 16.26 9.95 9.46
C HIS A 197 15.96 8.49 9.79
N ARG A 198 16.78 7.95 10.69
CA ARG A 198 16.69 6.55 11.10
C ARG A 198 15.44 6.27 11.93
N PHE A 199 15.20 5.01 12.22
CA PHE A 199 14.12 4.59 13.13
C PHE A 199 14.21 5.38 14.46
N PRO A 200 13.08 5.88 14.97
CA PRO A 200 11.70 5.70 14.50
C PRO A 200 11.14 6.85 13.63
N ALA A 201 11.97 7.70 13.00
CA ALA A 201 11.50 8.95 12.38
C ALA A 201 10.37 8.72 11.34
N GLY A 202 10.54 7.80 10.40
CA GLY A 202 9.50 7.48 9.42
C GLY A 202 8.22 6.91 10.04
N LEU A 203 8.35 6.12 11.12
CA LEU A 203 7.20 5.61 11.86
C LEU A 203 6.41 6.74 12.54
N GLU A 204 7.09 7.71 13.15
CA GLU A 204 6.42 8.87 13.78
C GLU A 204 5.66 9.71 12.73
N ASP A 205 6.22 9.83 11.53
CA ASP A 205 5.54 10.52 10.43
C ASP A 205 4.27 9.77 9.99
N CYS A 206 4.32 8.43 9.92
CA CYS A 206 3.16 7.60 9.58
C CYS A 206 2.05 7.74 10.64
N ILE A 207 2.41 7.75 11.92
CA ILE A 207 1.47 7.96 13.03
C ILE A 207 0.83 9.34 12.93
N ALA A 208 1.63 10.39 12.74
CA ALA A 208 1.14 11.76 12.60
C ALA A 208 0.20 11.92 11.39
N ALA A 209 0.55 11.30 10.26
CA ALA A 209 -0.27 11.32 9.06
C ALA A 209 -1.64 10.64 9.28
N HIS A 210 -1.68 9.49 9.98
CA HIS A 210 -2.93 8.82 10.32
C HIS A 210 -3.78 9.66 11.28
N GLU A 211 -3.20 10.18 12.36
CA GLU A 211 -3.93 11.01 13.34
C GLU A 211 -4.55 12.24 12.67
N TRP A 212 -3.80 12.89 11.78
CA TRP A 212 -4.32 14.00 11.01
C TRP A 212 -5.45 13.59 10.07
N MET A 213 -5.28 12.48 9.34
CA MET A 213 -6.26 11.96 8.38
C MET A 213 -7.60 11.60 9.02
N VAL A 214 -7.62 11.16 10.27
CA VAL A 214 -8.87 10.87 11.01
C VAL A 214 -9.79 12.09 11.07
N ALA A 215 -9.22 13.27 11.27
CA ALA A 215 -9.96 14.52 11.46
C ALA A 215 -10.05 15.39 10.20
N ASN A 216 -9.24 15.12 9.17
CA ASN A 216 -9.11 16.00 8.00
C ASN A 216 -9.26 15.20 6.70
N GLY A 217 -10.16 15.64 5.84
CA GLY A 217 -10.38 15.10 4.51
C GLY A 217 -9.73 15.92 3.39
N PRO A 218 -9.89 15.47 2.14
CA PRO A 218 -9.34 16.17 0.97
C PRO A 218 -9.85 17.61 0.79
N SER A 219 -11.02 17.93 1.35
CA SER A 219 -11.62 19.27 1.26
C SER A 219 -11.46 20.09 2.54
N GLY A 220 -10.66 19.61 3.51
CA GLY A 220 -10.42 20.29 4.77
C GLY A 220 -10.91 19.50 5.98
N PRO A 221 -11.04 20.16 7.16
CA PRO A 221 -11.44 19.52 8.40
C PRO A 221 -12.81 18.85 8.28
N CYS A 222 -12.82 17.52 8.42
CA CYS A 222 -14.02 16.68 8.37
C CYS A 222 -13.66 15.31 8.95
N PRO A 223 -14.34 14.81 9.96
CA PRO A 223 -14.11 13.48 10.49
C PRO A 223 -14.34 12.40 9.45
N ALA A 224 -13.44 11.41 9.38
CA ALA A 224 -13.61 10.26 8.51
C ALA A 224 -14.77 9.37 8.98
N LYS A 225 -15.47 8.72 8.03
CA LYS A 225 -16.40 7.62 8.32
C LYS A 225 -15.66 6.34 8.70
N ALA A 226 -14.60 6.05 7.96
CA ALA A 226 -13.70 4.94 8.20
C ALA A 226 -12.30 5.31 7.72
N THR A 227 -11.29 4.86 8.45
CA THR A 227 -9.88 4.97 8.03
C THR A 227 -9.24 3.61 7.95
N PHE A 228 -8.26 3.48 7.06
CA PHE A 228 -7.45 2.29 6.86
C PHE A 228 -5.98 2.68 6.75
N ILE A 229 -5.09 1.74 7.03
CA ILE A 229 -3.66 1.89 6.77
C ILE A 229 -3.22 0.71 5.91
N ALA A 230 -2.56 1.00 4.78
CA ALA A 230 -1.96 0.00 3.91
C ALA A 230 -0.52 0.38 3.56
N GLY A 231 0.26 -0.60 3.15
CA GLY A 231 1.59 -0.36 2.60
C GLY A 231 2.25 -1.65 2.14
N ASP A 232 3.28 -1.49 1.33
CA ASP A 232 4.03 -2.59 0.74
C ASP A 232 5.48 -2.63 1.23
N SER A 233 6.08 -3.82 1.34
CA SER A 233 7.50 -3.99 1.67
C SER A 233 7.85 -3.27 2.98
N ALA A 234 8.74 -2.27 2.96
CA ALA A 234 9.02 -1.37 4.08
C ALA A 234 7.77 -0.62 4.57
N GLY A 235 6.88 -0.21 3.66
CA GLY A 235 5.59 0.39 4.00
C GLY A 235 4.63 -0.59 4.65
N GLY A 236 4.67 -1.87 4.28
CA GLY A 236 3.94 -2.95 4.95
C GLY A 236 4.41 -3.17 6.40
N ASN A 237 5.71 -3.07 6.63
CA ASN A 237 6.29 -3.02 7.98
C ASN A 237 5.76 -1.81 8.76
N LEU A 238 5.86 -0.60 8.17
CA LEU A 238 5.39 0.64 8.80
C LEU A 238 3.88 0.59 9.07
N THR A 239 3.08 -0.07 8.23
CA THR A 239 1.65 -0.30 8.47
C THR A 239 1.44 -1.05 9.78
N LEU A 240 2.08 -2.20 9.95
CA LEU A 240 1.96 -3.02 11.16
C LEU A 240 2.52 -2.29 12.39
N ALA A 241 3.69 -1.66 12.27
CA ALA A 241 4.30 -0.88 13.34
C ALA A 241 3.42 0.30 13.77
N THR A 242 2.78 0.99 12.81
CA THR A 242 1.85 2.10 13.10
C THR A 242 0.62 1.60 13.88
N LEU A 243 0.04 0.46 13.50
CA LEU A 243 -1.09 -0.12 14.22
C LEU A 243 -0.73 -0.47 15.67
N LEU A 244 0.43 -1.09 15.89
CA LEU A 244 0.94 -1.41 17.22
C LEU A 244 1.17 -0.13 18.04
N ALA A 245 1.82 0.87 17.46
CA ALA A 245 2.11 2.15 18.13
C ALA A 245 0.85 2.93 18.47
N LEU A 246 -0.14 3.00 17.58
CA LEU A 246 -1.43 3.67 17.83
C LEU A 246 -2.16 3.01 19.00
N ARG A 247 -2.23 1.67 19.03
CA ARG A 247 -2.83 0.94 20.15
C ARG A 247 -2.12 1.23 21.46
N ASP A 248 -0.79 1.11 21.50
CA ASP A 248 0.02 1.28 22.71
C ASP A 248 -0.09 2.70 23.25
N ARG A 249 -0.19 3.68 22.36
CA ARG A 249 -0.41 5.10 22.70
C ARG A 249 -1.88 5.45 22.93
N LYS A 250 -2.80 4.46 22.88
CA LYS A 250 -4.25 4.66 23.08
C LYS A 250 -4.82 5.72 22.12
N ARG A 251 -4.36 5.70 20.87
CA ARG A 251 -4.84 6.58 19.80
C ARG A 251 -5.97 5.92 19.02
N THR A 252 -6.69 6.72 18.23
CA THR A 252 -7.75 6.19 17.34
C THR A 252 -7.16 5.18 16.38
N LEU A 253 -7.68 3.94 16.41
CA LEU A 253 -7.29 2.90 15.48
C LEU A 253 -8.08 3.00 14.18
N PRO A 254 -7.52 2.59 13.04
CA PRO A 254 -8.27 2.44 11.79
C PRO A 254 -9.23 1.24 11.87
N ALA A 255 -10.13 1.13 10.89
CA ALA A 255 -11.05 0.01 10.76
C ALA A 255 -10.36 -1.30 10.34
N GLY A 256 -9.21 -1.21 9.69
CA GLY A 256 -8.41 -2.36 9.26
C GLY A 256 -7.00 -1.97 8.81
N GLY A 257 -6.09 -2.94 8.77
CA GLY A 257 -4.74 -2.82 8.27
C GLY A 257 -4.47 -3.76 7.10
N ILE A 258 -3.71 -3.31 6.10
CA ILE A 258 -3.37 -4.08 4.91
C ILE A 258 -1.86 -4.09 4.73
N ALA A 259 -1.22 -5.25 4.89
CA ALA A 259 0.22 -5.42 4.75
C ALA A 259 0.54 -6.22 3.49
N ILE A 260 1.24 -5.62 2.54
CA ILE A 260 1.61 -6.21 1.26
C ILE A 260 3.09 -6.53 1.27
N SER A 261 3.47 -7.80 1.06
CA SER A 261 4.88 -8.22 0.94
C SER A 261 5.78 -7.64 2.05
N ALA A 262 5.28 -7.58 3.29
CA ALA A 262 5.88 -6.80 4.36
C ALA A 262 7.20 -7.42 4.88
N ALA A 263 8.24 -6.58 5.04
CA ALA A 263 9.49 -6.95 5.68
C ALA A 263 9.39 -6.75 7.20
N THR A 264 9.19 -7.81 7.96
CA THR A 264 8.78 -7.72 9.37
C THR A 264 9.78 -8.22 10.39
N ASP A 265 10.94 -8.73 9.95
CA ASP A 265 11.94 -9.34 10.82
C ASP A 265 13.37 -8.88 10.50
N PHE A 266 13.87 -7.90 11.22
CA PHE A 266 15.27 -7.45 11.09
C PHE A 266 16.29 -8.39 11.73
N THR A 267 15.86 -9.47 12.40
CA THR A 267 16.79 -10.55 12.77
C THR A 267 17.15 -11.43 11.57
N LEU A 268 16.43 -11.28 10.46
CA LEU A 268 16.61 -12.01 9.21
C LEU A 268 16.51 -13.55 9.39
N ALA A 269 15.62 -13.96 10.30
CA ALA A 269 15.48 -15.36 10.68
C ALA A 269 14.50 -16.16 9.79
N SER A 270 13.73 -15.50 8.92
CA SER A 270 12.80 -16.17 8.03
C SER A 270 13.48 -17.13 7.07
N GLU A 271 12.92 -18.33 6.90
CA GLU A 271 13.52 -19.37 6.07
C GLU A 271 13.49 -19.00 4.58
N SER A 272 12.41 -18.35 4.14
CA SER A 272 12.26 -17.89 2.74
C SER A 272 13.38 -16.95 2.28
N LEU A 273 14.01 -16.19 3.20
CA LEU A 273 15.20 -15.39 2.88
C LEU A 273 16.39 -16.23 2.37
N ARG A 274 16.46 -17.51 2.74
CA ARG A 274 17.53 -18.43 2.36
C ARG A 274 17.14 -19.41 1.27
N THR A 275 15.86 -19.74 1.17
CA THR A 275 15.36 -20.83 0.32
C THR A 275 14.68 -20.34 -0.96
N ILE A 276 14.20 -19.10 -0.99
CA ILE A 276 13.54 -18.54 -2.18
C ILE A 276 14.51 -17.63 -2.92
N HIS A 277 14.71 -17.94 -4.20
CA HIS A 277 15.38 -17.03 -5.12
C HIS A 277 14.36 -15.99 -5.61
N ASP A 278 14.35 -14.83 -4.95
CA ASP A 278 13.47 -13.71 -5.32
C ASP A 278 14.00 -13.04 -6.60
N PRO A 279 13.20 -12.94 -7.67
CA PRO A 279 13.67 -12.36 -8.92
C PRO A 279 13.70 -10.83 -8.93
N ILE A 280 13.20 -10.17 -7.87
CA ILE A 280 13.15 -8.71 -7.74
C ILE A 280 14.29 -8.21 -6.85
N ILE A 281 14.45 -8.80 -5.67
CA ILE A 281 15.37 -8.33 -4.63
C ILE A 281 16.26 -9.47 -4.14
N SER A 282 17.57 -9.23 -4.07
CA SER A 282 18.51 -10.16 -3.46
C SER A 282 18.43 -10.09 -1.93
N ALA A 283 18.49 -11.24 -1.26
CA ALA A 283 18.56 -11.31 0.19
C ALA A 283 19.78 -10.56 0.79
N ARG A 284 20.82 -10.33 -0.01
CA ARG A 284 21.99 -9.52 0.37
C ARG A 284 21.65 -8.06 0.70
N THR A 285 20.52 -7.54 0.21
CA THR A 285 20.09 -6.17 0.51
C THR A 285 19.55 -6.01 1.93
N MET A 286 19.07 -7.07 2.55
CA MET A 286 18.39 -6.98 3.85
C MET A 286 19.28 -6.47 4.99
N PRO A 287 20.55 -6.93 5.15
CA PRO A 287 21.48 -6.32 6.10
C PRO A 287 21.73 -4.83 5.82
N GLU A 288 21.86 -4.44 4.54
CA GLU A 288 22.08 -3.05 4.14
C GLU A 288 20.92 -2.13 4.51
N PHE A 289 19.68 -2.58 4.31
CA PHE A 289 18.49 -1.85 4.74
C PHE A 289 18.41 -1.77 6.26
N ARG A 290 18.59 -2.90 6.96
CA ARG A 290 18.57 -2.95 8.42
C ARG A 290 19.56 -1.96 9.03
N ASP A 291 20.83 -2.01 8.62
CA ASP A 291 21.90 -1.23 9.23
C ASP A 291 21.72 0.28 8.98
N ARG A 292 21.12 0.65 7.84
CA ARG A 292 20.76 2.05 7.57
C ARG A 292 19.55 2.53 8.35
N TYR A 293 18.56 1.64 8.56
CA TYR A 293 17.30 2.02 9.20
C TYR A 293 17.39 1.99 10.72
N LEU A 294 17.94 0.92 11.32
CA LEU A 294 17.88 0.68 12.77
C LEU A 294 18.94 1.45 13.57
N ASP A 295 20.13 1.70 13.01
CA ASP A 295 21.30 2.15 13.76
C ASP A 295 21.63 1.18 14.92
N LYS A 296 21.46 1.67 16.15
CA LYS A 296 21.70 0.90 17.39
C LYS A 296 20.41 0.26 17.96
N THR A 297 19.29 0.40 17.29
CA THR A 297 18.02 -0.18 17.74
C THR A 297 18.09 -1.70 17.70
N ASP A 298 17.60 -2.34 18.77
CA ASP A 298 17.51 -3.80 18.82
C ASP A 298 16.66 -4.32 17.64
N PRO A 299 17.19 -5.21 16.80
CA PRO A 299 16.43 -5.84 15.71
C PRO A 299 15.15 -6.57 16.16
N ARG A 300 15.00 -6.85 17.46
CA ARG A 300 13.79 -7.45 18.02
C ARG A 300 12.78 -6.42 18.55
N ASN A 301 13.07 -5.12 18.44
CA ASN A 301 12.10 -4.08 18.81
C ASN A 301 10.80 -4.27 18.00
N PRO A 302 9.62 -4.48 18.64
CA PRO A 302 8.38 -4.79 17.93
C PRO A 302 7.87 -3.68 17.00
N LEU A 303 8.28 -2.44 17.23
CA LEU A 303 7.96 -1.33 16.33
C LEU A 303 8.92 -1.21 15.14
N ALA A 304 10.05 -1.93 15.17
CA ALA A 304 10.94 -2.09 14.03
C ALA A 304 10.68 -3.44 13.32
N SER A 305 10.53 -4.49 14.10
CA SER A 305 10.25 -5.86 13.64
C SER A 305 8.88 -6.35 14.15
N PRO A 306 7.79 -6.02 13.46
CA PRO A 306 6.43 -6.36 13.88
C PRO A 306 6.17 -7.85 14.10
N VAL A 307 6.97 -8.74 13.55
CA VAL A 307 6.88 -10.18 13.83
C VAL A 307 7.00 -10.52 15.32
N PHE A 308 7.62 -9.64 16.13
CA PHE A 308 7.73 -9.76 17.59
C PHE A 308 6.65 -8.98 18.34
N GLY A 309 5.71 -8.35 17.62
CA GLY A 309 4.64 -7.54 18.20
C GLY A 309 3.61 -8.36 18.99
N ASP A 310 2.93 -7.69 19.91
CA ASP A 310 1.69 -8.15 20.53
C ASP A 310 0.53 -7.56 19.73
N TYR A 311 -0.24 -8.41 19.07
CA TYR A 311 -1.32 -7.96 18.17
C TYR A 311 -2.67 -7.79 18.87
N ARG A 312 -2.80 -8.12 20.16
CA ARG A 312 -4.07 -7.97 20.89
C ARG A 312 -4.58 -6.53 20.84
N GLY A 313 -5.85 -6.39 20.46
CA GLY A 313 -6.53 -5.08 20.42
C GLY A 313 -6.26 -4.22 19.20
N ILE A 314 -5.53 -4.70 18.17
CA ILE A 314 -5.46 -4.04 16.87
C ILE A 314 -6.67 -4.42 16.00
N PRO A 315 -6.96 -3.66 14.92
CA PRO A 315 -8.05 -4.00 14.00
C PRO A 315 -7.73 -5.25 13.15
N PRO A 316 -8.73 -5.79 12.42
CA PRO A 316 -8.51 -6.86 11.45
C PRO A 316 -7.40 -6.56 10.45
N LEU A 317 -6.73 -7.62 9.97
CA LEU A 317 -5.64 -7.53 9.01
C LEU A 317 -5.95 -8.28 7.71
N LEU A 318 -5.62 -7.67 6.57
CA LEU A 318 -5.38 -8.35 5.31
C LEU A 318 -3.86 -8.38 5.08
N ILE A 319 -3.32 -9.57 4.82
CA ILE A 319 -1.90 -9.75 4.53
C ILE A 319 -1.80 -10.44 3.17
N GLN A 320 -1.16 -9.77 2.19
CA GLN A 320 -0.96 -10.29 0.84
C GLN A 320 0.53 -10.43 0.56
N VAL A 321 0.93 -11.58 0.01
CA VAL A 321 2.35 -11.88 -0.27
C VAL A 321 2.47 -12.81 -1.47
N GLY A 322 3.49 -12.64 -2.30
CA GLY A 322 3.78 -13.53 -3.41
C GLY A 322 4.43 -14.84 -2.96
N GLU A 323 4.16 -15.94 -3.66
CA GLU A 323 4.78 -17.23 -3.38
C GLU A 323 6.30 -17.20 -3.63
N HIS A 324 6.75 -16.45 -4.65
CA HIS A 324 8.14 -16.40 -5.09
C HIS A 324 8.87 -15.15 -4.59
N GLU A 325 8.61 -14.75 -3.34
CA GLU A 325 9.36 -13.68 -2.71
C GLU A 325 10.05 -14.12 -1.41
N MET A 326 11.22 -13.56 -1.16
CA MET A 326 12.02 -13.90 0.03
C MET A 326 11.36 -13.47 1.35
N LEU A 327 10.41 -12.52 1.30
CA LEU A 327 9.67 -12.02 2.48
C LEU A 327 8.36 -12.80 2.74
N ARG A 328 8.13 -13.92 2.02
CA ARG A 328 6.91 -14.73 2.20
C ARG A 328 6.72 -15.16 3.65
N ASP A 329 7.76 -15.70 4.27
CA ASP A 329 7.66 -16.25 5.62
C ASP A 329 7.53 -15.16 6.68
N ASP A 330 8.00 -13.94 6.44
CA ASP A 330 7.75 -12.77 7.27
C ASP A 330 6.24 -12.53 7.41
N SER A 331 5.53 -12.50 6.29
CA SER A 331 4.07 -12.34 6.23
C SER A 331 3.33 -13.50 6.90
N VAL A 332 3.75 -14.74 6.65
CA VAL A 332 3.15 -15.95 7.26
C VAL A 332 3.34 -15.95 8.79
N ARG A 333 4.53 -15.58 9.27
CA ARG A 333 4.82 -15.51 10.71
C ARG A 333 3.99 -14.45 11.43
N VAL A 334 3.85 -13.27 10.83
CA VAL A 334 2.98 -12.22 11.36
C VAL A 334 1.52 -12.68 11.39
N ALA A 335 1.02 -13.29 10.31
CA ALA A 335 -0.35 -13.79 10.27
C ALA A 335 -0.60 -14.80 11.39
N LYS A 336 0.28 -15.80 11.57
CA LYS A 336 0.21 -16.78 12.65
C LYS A 336 0.19 -16.12 14.02
N LYS A 337 1.08 -15.15 14.24
CA LYS A 337 1.17 -14.43 15.53
C LYS A 337 -0.12 -13.64 15.80
N ALA A 338 -0.62 -12.88 14.83
CA ALA A 338 -1.83 -12.09 15.00
C ALA A 338 -3.07 -12.95 15.25
N VAL A 339 -3.20 -14.11 14.54
CA VAL A 339 -4.27 -15.09 14.81
C VAL A 339 -4.14 -15.65 16.23
N SER A 340 -2.92 -16.00 16.69
CA SER A 340 -2.71 -16.50 18.06
C SER A 340 -3.05 -15.44 19.13
N ASP A 341 -2.99 -14.16 18.78
CA ASP A 341 -3.37 -13.05 19.64
C ASP A 341 -4.87 -12.68 19.54
N GLY A 342 -5.66 -13.48 18.79
CA GLY A 342 -7.10 -13.33 18.67
C GLY A 342 -7.57 -12.29 17.64
N ILE A 343 -6.72 -11.88 16.70
CA ILE A 343 -7.06 -10.91 15.68
C ILE A 343 -7.56 -11.61 14.42
N PRO A 344 -8.66 -11.16 13.81
CA PRO A 344 -9.09 -11.62 12.48
C PRO A 344 -8.03 -11.29 11.42
N VAL A 345 -7.52 -12.31 10.75
CA VAL A 345 -6.51 -12.16 9.69
C VAL A 345 -6.96 -12.90 8.44
N LYS A 346 -6.93 -12.22 7.30
CA LYS A 346 -6.99 -12.83 5.98
C LYS A 346 -5.56 -12.85 5.42
N LEU A 347 -4.94 -14.04 5.34
CA LEU A 347 -3.64 -14.22 4.71
C LEU A 347 -3.83 -14.75 3.29
N GLU A 348 -3.22 -14.09 2.32
CA GLU A 348 -3.22 -14.49 0.91
C GLU A 348 -1.80 -14.66 0.40
N VAL A 349 -1.41 -15.91 0.17
CA VAL A 349 -0.17 -16.26 -0.51
C VAL A 349 -0.49 -16.49 -1.99
N TRP A 350 -0.08 -15.56 -2.85
CA TRP A 350 -0.44 -15.53 -4.26
C TRP A 350 0.45 -16.46 -5.08
N PRO A 351 -0.11 -17.53 -5.68
CA PRO A 351 0.66 -18.52 -6.44
C PRO A 351 1.42 -17.87 -7.60
N GLY A 352 2.70 -18.23 -7.74
CA GLY A 352 3.57 -17.72 -8.79
C GLY A 352 3.95 -16.24 -8.70
N MET A 353 3.33 -15.45 -7.82
CA MET A 353 3.60 -14.01 -7.74
C MET A 353 4.90 -13.70 -7.01
N VAL A 354 5.43 -12.51 -7.32
CA VAL A 354 6.71 -11.97 -6.83
C VAL A 354 6.49 -10.77 -5.93
N HIS A 355 7.56 -10.24 -5.35
CA HIS A 355 7.56 -9.09 -4.45
C HIS A 355 6.80 -7.89 -5.04
N VAL A 356 5.79 -7.41 -4.30
CA VAL A 356 4.94 -6.26 -4.65
C VAL A 356 4.39 -6.36 -6.09
N PHE A 357 3.86 -7.53 -6.46
CA PHE A 357 3.27 -7.73 -7.79
C PHE A 357 2.09 -6.79 -8.10
N HIS A 358 1.49 -6.19 -7.11
CA HIS A 358 0.36 -5.25 -7.18
C HIS A 358 0.60 -4.07 -8.13
N ILE A 359 1.85 -3.62 -8.27
CA ILE A 359 2.21 -2.48 -9.14
C ILE A 359 2.50 -2.88 -10.58
N ARG A 360 2.23 -4.13 -10.98
CA ARG A 360 2.66 -4.67 -12.28
C ARG A 360 1.57 -4.69 -13.34
N GLY A 361 0.33 -4.33 -12.99
CA GLY A 361 -0.79 -4.30 -13.92
C GLY A 361 -1.23 -5.66 -14.45
N LEU A 362 -0.80 -6.75 -13.79
CA LEU A 362 -1.17 -8.12 -14.12
C LEU A 362 -2.64 -8.39 -13.77
N PRO A 363 -3.28 -9.41 -14.34
CA PRO A 363 -4.58 -9.88 -13.86
C PRO A 363 -4.60 -10.12 -12.35
N GLU A 364 -3.57 -10.77 -11.82
CA GLU A 364 -3.38 -11.03 -10.39
C GLU A 364 -3.23 -9.74 -9.57
N SER A 365 -2.59 -8.71 -10.14
CA SER A 365 -2.49 -7.39 -9.48
C SER A 365 -3.86 -6.77 -9.26
N ARG A 366 -4.70 -6.80 -10.31
CA ARG A 366 -6.06 -6.24 -10.25
C ARG A 366 -6.93 -6.99 -9.26
N GLU A 367 -6.88 -8.32 -9.27
CA GLU A 367 -7.65 -9.13 -8.34
C GLU A 367 -7.19 -8.94 -6.89
N ALA A 368 -5.89 -8.83 -6.63
CA ALA A 368 -5.38 -8.52 -5.30
C ALA A 368 -5.88 -7.15 -4.79
N ILE A 369 -5.98 -6.15 -5.69
CA ILE A 369 -6.55 -4.84 -5.36
C ILE A 369 -8.06 -4.93 -5.12
N GLU A 370 -8.80 -5.76 -5.86
CA GLU A 370 -10.21 -6.02 -5.60
C GLU A 370 -10.42 -6.64 -4.21
N HIS A 371 -9.56 -7.58 -3.79
CA HIS A 371 -9.60 -8.15 -2.44
C HIS A 371 -9.29 -7.10 -1.35
N ILE A 372 -8.42 -6.11 -1.63
CA ILE A 372 -8.23 -4.96 -0.73
C ILE A 372 -9.55 -4.19 -0.58
N ALA A 373 -10.24 -3.91 -1.68
CA ALA A 373 -11.52 -3.18 -1.65
C ALA A 373 -12.62 -3.95 -0.90
N GLU A 374 -12.71 -5.26 -1.11
CA GLU A 374 -13.64 -6.13 -0.38
C GLU A 374 -13.38 -6.12 1.13
N PHE A 375 -12.10 -6.27 1.53
CA PHE A 375 -11.69 -6.20 2.92
C PHE A 375 -12.05 -4.84 3.55
N MET A 376 -11.74 -3.74 2.87
CA MET A 376 -12.07 -2.40 3.33
C MET A 376 -13.58 -2.22 3.48
N SER A 377 -14.37 -2.70 2.53
CA SER A 377 -15.84 -2.66 2.58
C SER A 377 -16.39 -3.45 3.77
N ALA A 378 -15.89 -4.67 4.00
CA ALA A 378 -16.31 -5.51 5.12
C ALA A 378 -16.01 -4.87 6.48
N CYS A 379 -14.85 -4.21 6.62
CA CYS A 379 -14.45 -3.54 7.85
C CYS A 379 -15.15 -2.19 8.06
N ALA A 380 -15.42 -1.43 6.99
CA ALA A 380 -16.11 -0.14 7.09
C ALA A 380 -17.60 -0.28 7.44
N TYR A 381 -18.21 -1.36 6.96
CA TYR A 381 -19.65 -1.62 7.11
C TYR A 381 -19.89 -3.03 7.68
N PRO A 382 -19.46 -3.33 8.92
CA PRO A 382 -19.73 -4.63 9.51
C PRO A 382 -21.24 -4.85 9.48
N ALA A 383 -21.68 -5.96 8.87
CA ALA A 383 -23.07 -6.33 8.83
C ALA A 383 -23.63 -6.20 10.26
N ARG A 384 -24.72 -5.44 10.44
CA ARG A 384 -25.39 -5.37 11.74
C ARG A 384 -25.70 -6.80 12.11
N ALA A 385 -25.07 -7.31 13.18
CA ALA A 385 -25.37 -8.61 13.72
C ALA A 385 -26.89 -8.70 13.78
N HIS A 386 -27.49 -9.68 13.10
CA HIS A 386 -28.91 -9.93 13.16
C HIS A 386 -29.25 -10.07 14.62
N ALA A 387 -29.90 -9.06 15.21
CA ALA A 387 -30.56 -9.23 16.47
C ALA A 387 -31.51 -10.41 16.26
N PRO A 388 -31.44 -11.46 17.10
CA PRO A 388 -32.39 -12.56 16.97
C PRO A 388 -33.77 -11.95 17.02
N SER A 389 -34.60 -12.20 15.99
CA SER A 389 -35.98 -11.83 15.96
C SER A 389 -36.67 -12.58 17.11
N ILE A 390 -36.83 -11.89 18.24
CA ILE A 390 -37.63 -12.38 19.36
C ILE A 390 -39.09 -12.30 18.87
N HIS A 391 -39.60 -13.39 18.32
CA HIS A 391 -41.01 -13.62 18.22
C HIS A 391 -41.55 -13.79 19.65
N SER A 392 -41.87 -12.66 20.29
CA SER A 392 -42.65 -12.63 21.50
C SER A 392 -44.12 -12.58 21.14
N SER A 393 -44.76 -13.76 21.14
CA SER A 393 -46.20 -13.86 21.32
C SER A 393 -46.50 -13.74 22.80
N ALA A 394 -46.69 -12.53 23.31
CA ALA A 394 -47.37 -12.27 24.57
C ALA A 394 -47.95 -10.87 24.55
N ALA A 395 -49.25 -10.80 24.51
CA ALA A 395 -50.02 -9.57 24.72
C ALA A 395 -49.86 -9.07 26.16
N VAL A 396 -49.43 -7.82 26.35
CA VAL A 396 -49.41 -7.14 27.64
C VAL A 396 -49.99 -5.73 27.43
N PRO A 397 -50.86 -5.23 28.35
CA PRO A 397 -51.76 -4.10 28.10
C PRO A 397 -51.05 -2.74 28.20
N GLN A 398 -51.57 -1.80 27.42
CA GLN A 398 -51.20 -0.38 27.40
C GLN A 398 -51.34 0.28 28.78
N ARG A 399 -50.27 0.89 29.28
CA ARG A 399 -50.33 2.01 30.22
C ARG A 399 -49.40 3.13 29.80
N PHE A 400 -49.95 4.31 29.72
CA PHE A 400 -49.43 5.66 29.54
C PHE A 400 -47.93 5.85 29.85
N CYS A 401 -47.17 6.42 28.90
CA CYS A 401 -46.06 7.28 29.23
C CYS A 401 -45.94 8.45 28.24
N ARG A 402 -45.76 9.63 28.80
CA ARG A 402 -45.81 10.95 28.18
C ARG A 402 -44.64 11.15 27.20
N ARG A 403 -44.92 11.83 26.09
CA ARG A 403 -43.98 12.30 25.09
C ARG A 403 -42.97 13.28 25.70
N THR A 404 -41.67 12.95 25.63
CA THR A 404 -40.58 13.93 25.67
C THR A 404 -39.90 13.90 24.31
N THR A 405 -40.02 14.99 23.59
CA THR A 405 -39.40 15.21 22.26
C THR A 405 -37.94 15.61 22.43
N TRP A 406 -37.00 14.75 22.04
CA TRP A 406 -35.61 15.14 21.88
C TRP A 406 -35.41 15.56 20.43
N LYS A 407 -35.03 16.84 20.22
CA LYS A 407 -34.50 17.33 18.92
C LYS A 407 -33.10 16.79 18.72
N VAL A 408 -32.93 15.84 17.82
CA VAL A 408 -31.62 15.42 17.32
C VAL A 408 -31.13 16.49 16.35
N ARG A 409 -30.05 17.22 16.71
CA ARG A 409 -29.34 18.08 15.77
C ARG A 409 -28.54 17.18 14.84
N ARG A 410 -28.81 17.24 13.54
CA ARG A 410 -28.01 16.60 12.50
C ARG A 410 -26.67 17.32 12.41
N ALA A 411 -25.58 16.57 12.42
CA ALA A 411 -24.24 17.08 12.12
C ALA A 411 -24.18 17.57 10.65
N PRO A 412 -23.40 18.60 10.33
CA PRO A 412 -23.24 19.08 8.97
C PRO A 412 -22.59 18.04 8.07
N ARG A 413 -23.10 17.87 6.85
CA ARG A 413 -22.48 17.05 5.80
C ARG A 413 -21.32 17.84 5.21
N CYS A 414 -20.16 17.21 5.04
CA CYS A 414 -19.07 17.76 4.25
C CYS A 414 -19.51 17.89 2.79
N ARG A 415 -19.24 19.04 2.21
CA ARG A 415 -19.44 19.31 0.77
C ARG A 415 -18.17 19.03 -0.02
#